data_bd712df5eb38fd3c7a9be1e43e372ff2
#
_entry.id   bd712df5eb38fd3c7a9be1e43e372ff2
#
_cell.length_a   1.000
_cell.length_b   1.000
_cell.length_c   1.000
_cell.angle_alpha   90.00
_cell.angle_beta   90.00
_cell.angle_gamma   90.00
#
_symmetry.space_group_name_H-M   'P 1'
#
loop_
_entity.id
_entity.type
_entity.pdbx_description
1 polymer ?
#
loop_
_entity_poly.entity_id
_entity_poly.type
_entity_poly.pdbx_seq_one_letter_code
_entity_poly.pdbx_strand_id
1 'polypeptide(L)'
;PVPRGDPAYAIGFEAPRTLHLVGSWPLQTAVRRPGDMDVDVEAVMPSTLFQEKDTLNARYFTKRAFYLAVLAAHLRQQKHDVSYAFVGGDRRRACVVLRPKALSKLRAVVRIHLAHEPGLFPVARLAPDRNNLRGAAVGASEQDTHSLPPTPMYNTCIAADSLRLAHLVYLNATSDMCAGFREACQLLKIWAAQRGFGALLLHGDTKHVARRTLAGTDDARFVLSMLLAHLLH
;
A
#
# COMPACT_ATOMS: atom_id res chain seq x y z
N PRO A 1 4.16 -15.94 -9.65
CA PRO A 1 5.25 -16.19 -10.58
C PRO A 1 5.38 -14.98 -11.49
N VAL A 2 6.55 -14.36 -11.49
CA VAL A 2 6.89 -13.34 -12.49
C VAL A 2 7.07 -14.11 -13.80
N PRO A 3 6.45 -13.72 -14.93
CA PRO A 3 6.66 -14.38 -16.19
C PRO A 3 8.16 -14.36 -16.52
N ARG A 4 8.74 -15.54 -16.73
CA ARG A 4 10.12 -15.66 -17.23
C ARG A 4 10.10 -15.32 -18.72
N GLY A 5 10.47 -14.13 -19.05
CA GLY A 5 10.52 -13.62 -20.40
C GLY A 5 10.68 -12.12 -20.31
N ASP A 6 11.89 -11.67 -19.98
CA ASP A 6 12.19 -10.26 -19.74
C ASP A 6 12.11 -9.45 -21.03
N PRO A 7 11.15 -8.53 -21.15
CA PRO A 7 11.43 -7.38 -21.94
C PRO A 7 12.50 -6.60 -21.15
N ALA A 8 13.66 -6.35 -21.75
CA ALA A 8 14.69 -5.49 -21.23
C ALA A 8 14.09 -4.07 -21.04
N TYR A 9 13.52 -3.79 -19.87
CA TYR A 9 13.09 -2.44 -19.54
C TYR A 9 14.34 -1.63 -19.19
N ALA A 10 14.71 -0.68 -20.03
CA ALA A 10 15.62 0.38 -19.63
C ALA A 10 14.88 1.30 -18.64
N ILE A 11 14.85 0.93 -17.37
CA ILE A 11 14.21 1.74 -16.33
C ILE A 11 15.30 2.60 -15.70
N GLY A 12 15.31 3.91 -16.01
CA GLY A 12 16.09 4.88 -15.27
C GLY A 12 15.46 5.12 -13.88
N PHE A 13 16.29 5.35 -12.86
CA PHE A 13 15.79 5.79 -11.56
C PHE A 13 15.78 7.32 -11.52
N GLU A 14 14.63 7.88 -11.23
CA GLU A 14 14.43 9.29 -10.89
C GLU A 14 13.98 9.39 -9.43
N ALA A 15 14.32 10.46 -8.74
CA ALA A 15 13.88 10.68 -7.37
C ALA A 15 12.35 10.73 -7.27
N PRO A 16 11.76 10.37 -6.13
CA PRO A 16 10.32 10.55 -5.91
C PRO A 16 9.91 12.00 -6.17
N ARG A 17 8.80 12.19 -6.86
CA ARG A 17 8.28 13.53 -7.18
C ARG A 17 7.88 14.28 -5.93
N THR A 18 7.20 13.60 -5.02
CA THR A 18 6.77 14.13 -3.72
C THR A 18 6.84 13.06 -2.65
N LEU A 19 6.97 13.51 -1.40
CA LEU A 19 6.89 12.69 -0.20
C LEU A 19 5.78 13.24 0.68
N HIS A 20 4.87 12.37 1.10
CA HIS A 20 3.77 12.75 1.99
C HIS A 20 3.81 11.91 3.26
N LEU A 21 3.64 12.55 4.40
CA LEU A 21 3.35 11.86 5.64
C LEU A 21 1.88 11.43 5.60
N VAL A 22 1.61 10.14 5.77
CA VAL A 22 0.27 9.57 5.65
C VAL A 22 -0.09 8.70 6.86
N GLY A 23 -1.30 8.18 6.88
CA GLY A 23 -1.76 7.25 7.90
C GLY A 23 -2.18 7.93 9.22
N SER A 24 -2.04 7.19 10.31
CA SER A 24 -2.59 7.60 11.61
C SER A 24 -1.84 8.72 12.31
N TRP A 25 -0.58 8.95 11.93
CA TRP A 25 0.25 9.97 12.57
C TRP A 25 -0.20 11.39 12.21
N PRO A 26 -0.26 11.79 10.93
CA PRO A 26 -0.75 13.14 10.57
C PRO A 26 -2.23 13.34 10.91
N LEU A 27 -3.04 12.30 10.91
CA LEU A 27 -4.44 12.35 11.33
C LEU A 27 -4.61 12.49 12.86
N GLN A 28 -3.52 12.34 13.64
CA GLN A 28 -3.54 12.37 15.12
C GLN A 28 -4.42 11.26 15.74
N THR A 29 -4.58 10.15 15.05
CA THR A 29 -5.31 8.96 15.53
C THR A 29 -4.40 7.79 15.86
N ALA A 30 -3.10 8.05 15.98
CA ALA A 30 -2.12 7.05 16.38
C ALA A 30 -2.41 6.59 17.82
N VAL A 31 -2.39 5.27 18.04
CA VAL A 31 -2.56 4.66 19.36
C VAL A 31 -1.22 4.10 19.80
N ARG A 32 -0.80 4.43 21.01
CA ARG A 32 0.43 3.89 21.60
C ARG A 32 0.32 2.38 21.71
N ARG A 33 1.33 1.69 21.21
CA ARG A 33 1.47 0.22 21.30
C ARG A 33 2.73 -0.12 22.07
N PRO A 34 2.78 -1.31 22.71
CA PRO A 34 4.05 -1.89 23.12
C PRO A 34 4.89 -2.16 21.86
N GLY A 35 6.07 -1.58 21.78
CA GLY A 35 6.97 -1.80 20.65
C GLY A 35 7.35 -0.52 19.91
N ASP A 36 7.50 -0.62 18.61
CA ASP A 36 7.99 0.45 17.77
C ASP A 36 6.87 1.44 17.40
N MET A 37 7.23 2.71 17.23
CA MET A 37 6.36 3.76 16.73
C MET A 37 6.37 3.75 15.20
N ASP A 38 5.27 3.37 14.59
CA ASP A 38 5.14 3.31 13.13
C ASP A 38 4.78 4.68 12.54
N VAL A 39 5.52 5.09 11.53
CA VAL A 39 5.28 6.31 10.75
C VAL A 39 5.20 5.91 9.27
N ASP A 40 4.09 6.23 8.61
CA ASP A 40 3.89 5.92 7.21
C ASP A 40 4.21 7.13 6.33
N VAL A 41 5.06 6.91 5.32
CA VAL A 41 5.44 7.89 4.30
C VAL A 41 5.04 7.34 2.95
N GLU A 42 4.36 8.15 2.15
CA GLU A 42 4.07 7.86 0.76
C GLU A 42 5.09 8.56 -0.13
N ALA A 43 5.77 7.79 -0.99
CA ALA A 43 6.69 8.29 -1.99
C ALA A 43 6.06 8.14 -3.38
N VAL A 44 5.74 9.26 -4.01
CA VAL A 44 5.10 9.29 -5.33
C VAL A 44 6.16 9.10 -6.40
N MET A 45 6.06 7.99 -7.14
CA MET A 45 6.94 7.68 -8.27
C MET A 45 6.67 8.65 -9.43
N PRO A 46 7.71 9.07 -10.17
CA PRO A 46 7.54 9.90 -11.35
C PRO A 46 6.63 9.24 -12.40
N SER A 47 5.73 10.02 -12.99
CA SER A 47 4.83 9.53 -14.05
C SER A 47 5.59 9.09 -15.31
N THR A 48 6.78 9.66 -15.56
CA THR A 48 7.71 9.31 -16.65
C THR A 48 8.12 7.82 -16.65
N LEU A 49 8.08 7.17 -15.49
CA LEU A 49 8.35 5.74 -15.37
C LEU A 49 7.30 4.87 -16.05
N PHE A 50 6.09 5.37 -16.20
CA PHE A 50 4.92 4.56 -16.56
C PHE A 50 4.39 4.91 -17.95
N GLN A 51 3.84 3.89 -18.58
CA GLN A 51 3.07 4.00 -19.82
C GLN A 51 1.62 3.57 -19.52
N GLU A 52 0.70 4.04 -20.31
CA GLU A 52 -0.73 3.72 -20.18
C GLU A 52 -1.02 2.21 -20.15
N LYS A 53 -0.19 1.42 -20.87
CA LYS A 53 -0.31 -0.07 -20.94
C LYS A 53 0.33 -0.80 -19.77
N ASP A 54 0.93 -0.11 -18.79
CA ASP A 54 1.59 -0.76 -17.67
C ASP A 54 0.62 -1.37 -16.65
N THR A 55 -0.68 -1.06 -16.75
CA THR A 55 -1.71 -1.80 -16.02
C THR A 55 -1.77 -3.27 -16.40
N LEU A 56 -1.24 -3.66 -17.57
CA LEU A 56 -1.32 -5.02 -18.09
C LEU A 56 -0.13 -5.90 -17.66
N ASN A 57 -0.41 -7.21 -17.47
CA ASN A 57 0.60 -8.27 -17.39
C ASN A 57 1.71 -8.02 -16.34
N ALA A 58 1.34 -7.51 -15.17
CA ALA A 58 2.23 -7.22 -14.05
C ALA A 58 3.34 -6.17 -14.33
N ARG A 59 3.28 -5.43 -15.43
CA ARG A 59 4.31 -4.42 -15.78
C ARG A 59 4.42 -3.34 -14.69
N TYR A 60 3.28 -2.85 -14.18
CA TYR A 60 3.24 -1.93 -13.06
C TYR A 60 4.02 -2.46 -11.86
N PHE A 61 3.73 -3.69 -11.44
CA PHE A 61 4.38 -4.28 -10.27
C PHE A 61 5.86 -4.56 -10.50
N THR A 62 6.28 -4.88 -11.73
CA THR A 62 7.70 -5.03 -12.07
C THR A 62 8.44 -3.71 -11.93
N LYS A 63 7.92 -2.63 -12.51
CA LYS A 63 8.50 -1.28 -12.41
C LYS A 63 8.50 -0.78 -10.96
N ARG A 64 7.40 -0.98 -10.25
CA ARG A 64 7.27 -0.65 -8.83
C ARG A 64 8.29 -1.40 -7.96
N ALA A 65 8.48 -2.70 -8.21
CA ALA A 65 9.44 -3.51 -7.46
C ALA A 65 10.88 -3.07 -7.73
N PHE A 66 11.22 -2.76 -8.99
CA PHE A 66 12.52 -2.19 -9.35
C PHE A 66 12.76 -0.86 -8.62
N TYR A 67 11.80 0.06 -8.68
CA TYR A 67 11.91 1.35 -8.01
C TYR A 67 12.12 1.20 -6.50
N LEU A 68 11.35 0.31 -5.88
CA LEU A 68 11.48 0.00 -4.45
C LEU A 68 12.86 -0.56 -4.11
N ALA A 69 13.40 -1.44 -4.96
CA ALA A 69 14.71 -2.06 -4.75
C ALA A 69 15.84 -1.01 -4.85
N VAL A 70 15.78 -0.11 -5.83
CA VAL A 70 16.75 0.97 -5.99
C VAL A 70 16.70 1.94 -4.81
N LEU A 71 15.49 2.35 -4.40
CA LEU A 71 15.30 3.19 -3.21
C LEU A 71 15.91 2.53 -1.96
N ALA A 72 15.62 1.26 -1.73
CA ALA A 72 16.17 0.51 -0.60
C ALA A 72 17.70 0.39 -0.67
N ALA A 73 18.27 0.21 -1.86
CA ALA A 73 19.72 0.17 -2.06
C ALA A 73 20.39 1.50 -1.69
N HIS A 74 19.83 2.62 -2.13
CA HIS A 74 20.33 3.96 -1.76
C HIS A 74 20.28 4.20 -0.24
N LEU A 75 19.18 3.82 0.42
CA LEU A 75 19.06 3.95 1.87
C LEU A 75 20.08 3.08 2.62
N ARG A 76 20.36 1.86 2.12
CA ARG A 76 21.41 1.00 2.69
C ARG A 76 22.80 1.56 2.50
N GLN A 77 23.10 2.17 1.36
CA GLN A 77 24.38 2.86 1.12
C GLN A 77 24.61 3.98 2.14
N GLN A 78 23.56 4.63 2.60
CA GLN A 78 23.59 5.64 3.68
C GLN A 78 23.65 5.01 5.08
N LYS A 79 23.90 3.68 5.18
CA LYS A 79 24.04 2.93 6.42
C LYS A 79 22.77 2.91 7.30
N HIS A 80 21.59 3.06 6.70
CA HIS A 80 20.32 2.83 7.38
C HIS A 80 20.01 1.32 7.49
N ASP A 81 19.30 0.94 8.56
CA ASP A 81 18.70 -0.39 8.66
C ASP A 81 17.42 -0.44 7.82
N VAL A 82 17.46 -1.25 6.76
CA VAL A 82 16.40 -1.32 5.75
C VAL A 82 15.97 -2.76 5.53
N SER A 83 14.69 -2.99 5.71
CA SER A 83 14.01 -4.25 5.41
C SER A 83 12.76 -4.03 4.54
N TYR A 84 12.04 -5.10 4.21
CA TYR A 84 10.80 -5.02 3.45
C TYR A 84 9.65 -5.59 4.28
N ALA A 85 8.46 -5.03 4.07
CA ALA A 85 7.21 -5.57 4.57
C ALA A 85 6.16 -5.60 3.46
N PHE A 86 5.09 -6.37 3.68
CA PHE A 86 3.97 -6.47 2.76
C PHE A 86 2.72 -5.97 3.47
N VAL A 87 2.12 -4.91 2.94
CA VAL A 87 0.89 -4.32 3.46
C VAL A 87 -0.25 -5.35 3.37
N GLY A 88 -0.92 -5.63 4.49
CA GLY A 88 -1.95 -6.67 4.55
C GLY A 88 -1.46 -8.09 4.21
N GLY A 89 -0.15 -8.35 4.19
CA GLY A 89 0.41 -9.63 3.75
C GLY A 89 0.43 -9.84 2.24
N ASP A 90 -0.03 -8.87 1.45
CA ASP A 90 -0.05 -8.95 0.00
C ASP A 90 1.32 -8.62 -0.59
N ARG A 91 1.93 -9.59 -1.27
CA ARG A 91 3.25 -9.44 -1.91
C ARG A 91 3.29 -8.36 -3.00
N ARG A 92 2.15 -8.00 -3.57
CA ARG A 92 2.05 -6.92 -4.56
C ARG A 92 2.15 -5.54 -3.91
N ARG A 93 1.90 -5.46 -2.61
CA ARG A 93 1.92 -4.22 -1.82
C ARG A 93 3.14 -4.13 -0.92
N ALA A 94 4.32 -4.41 -1.49
CA ALA A 94 5.59 -4.30 -0.77
C ALA A 94 5.89 -2.84 -0.40
N CYS A 95 6.45 -2.61 0.78
CA CYS A 95 6.98 -1.32 1.23
C CYS A 95 8.39 -1.49 1.82
N VAL A 96 9.15 -0.40 1.84
CA VAL A 96 10.43 -0.33 2.57
C VAL A 96 10.14 -0.02 4.03
N VAL A 97 10.81 -0.73 4.91
CA VAL A 97 10.81 -0.48 6.35
C VAL A 97 12.18 0.03 6.73
N LEU A 98 12.23 1.27 7.19
CA LEU A 98 13.44 1.98 7.59
C LEU A 98 13.45 2.18 9.10
N ARG A 99 14.55 1.82 9.76
CA ARG A 99 14.82 2.16 11.16
C ARG A 99 15.92 3.22 11.23
N PRO A 100 15.56 4.51 11.35
CA PRO A 100 16.54 5.58 11.38
C PRO A 100 17.37 5.53 12.66
N LYS A 101 18.70 5.52 12.53
CA LYS A 101 19.60 5.53 13.70
C LYS A 101 19.38 6.76 14.59
N ALA A 102 19.12 7.92 13.99
CA ALA A 102 18.84 9.14 14.72
C ALA A 102 17.58 9.06 15.62
N LEU A 103 16.64 8.18 15.29
CA LEU A 103 15.39 7.97 16.02
C LEU A 103 15.38 6.68 16.83
N SER A 104 16.53 6.06 17.05
CA SER A 104 16.64 4.77 17.75
C SER A 104 16.10 4.80 19.18
N LYS A 105 16.25 5.92 19.89
CA LYS A 105 15.70 6.11 21.24
C LYS A 105 14.17 6.13 21.26
N LEU A 106 13.54 6.60 20.18
CA LEU A 106 12.09 6.62 20.01
C LEU A 106 11.54 5.30 19.48
N ARG A 107 12.43 4.36 19.10
CA ARG A 107 12.08 3.12 18.44
C ARG A 107 11.16 3.34 17.23
N ALA A 108 11.42 4.43 16.48
CA ALA A 108 10.62 4.77 15.32
C ALA A 108 10.92 3.85 14.14
N VAL A 109 9.87 3.41 13.48
CA VAL A 109 9.90 2.64 12.25
C VAL A 109 9.19 3.44 11.18
N VAL A 110 9.90 3.77 10.11
CA VAL A 110 9.32 4.49 8.96
C VAL A 110 9.00 3.47 7.87
N ARG A 111 7.74 3.41 7.47
CA ARG A 111 7.30 2.61 6.32
C ARG A 111 7.17 3.50 5.11
N ILE A 112 7.94 3.23 4.07
CA ILE A 112 7.89 3.97 2.82
C ILE A 112 7.06 3.17 1.82
N HIS A 113 5.88 3.67 1.54
CA HIS A 113 4.95 3.14 0.55
C HIS A 113 5.17 3.85 -0.78
N LEU A 114 5.19 3.10 -1.87
CA LEU A 114 5.21 3.69 -3.19
C LEU A 114 3.80 4.02 -3.64
N ALA A 115 3.67 5.14 -4.33
CA ALA A 115 2.44 5.60 -4.96
C ALA A 115 2.71 6.03 -6.40
N HIS A 116 1.67 6.09 -7.20
CA HIS A 116 1.67 6.78 -8.48
C HIS A 116 0.75 8.01 -8.39
N GLU A 117 0.93 8.94 -9.31
CA GLU A 117 0.09 10.14 -9.36
C GLU A 117 -1.39 9.77 -9.58
N PRO A 118 -2.34 10.45 -8.91
CA PRO A 118 -3.75 10.30 -9.21
C PRO A 118 -4.03 10.58 -10.68
N GLY A 119 -4.85 9.74 -11.32
CA GLY A 119 -5.19 9.90 -12.73
C GLY A 119 -4.15 9.36 -13.73
N LEU A 120 -3.00 8.86 -13.28
CA LEU A 120 -2.00 8.25 -14.16
C LEU A 120 -2.59 7.11 -14.99
N PHE A 121 -3.43 6.30 -14.38
CA PHE A 121 -4.17 5.23 -15.06
C PHE A 121 -5.67 5.56 -15.05
N PRO A 122 -6.34 5.49 -16.23
CA PRO A 122 -7.78 5.69 -16.29
C PRO A 122 -8.52 4.68 -15.41
N VAL A 123 -9.49 5.15 -14.60
CA VAL A 123 -10.27 4.32 -13.68
C VAL A 123 -10.96 3.16 -14.42
N ALA A 124 -11.47 3.41 -15.62
CA ALA A 124 -12.11 2.40 -16.45
C ALA A 124 -11.20 1.21 -16.82
N ARG A 125 -9.87 1.40 -16.81
CA ARG A 125 -8.91 0.30 -17.02
C ARG A 125 -8.68 -0.56 -15.78
N LEU A 126 -8.93 0.00 -14.62
CA LEU A 126 -8.77 -0.67 -13.32
C LEU A 126 -10.12 -1.12 -12.73
N ALA A 127 -11.19 -1.06 -13.53
CA ALA A 127 -12.52 -1.49 -13.12
C ALA A 127 -12.52 -2.98 -12.72
N PRO A 128 -13.39 -3.38 -11.77
CA PRO A 128 -13.39 -4.75 -11.22
C PRO A 128 -13.71 -5.83 -12.26
N ASP A 129 -14.44 -5.50 -13.30
CA ASP A 129 -14.83 -6.38 -14.41
C ASP A 129 -13.74 -6.56 -15.47
N ARG A 130 -12.65 -5.80 -15.39
CA ARG A 130 -11.56 -5.87 -16.37
C ARG A 130 -10.57 -6.97 -16.05
N ASN A 131 -10.10 -7.65 -17.12
CA ASN A 131 -8.95 -8.53 -17.05
C ASN A 131 -7.68 -7.77 -17.49
N ASN A 132 -6.73 -7.60 -16.58
CA ASN A 132 -5.43 -6.99 -16.85
C ASN A 132 -4.25 -8.00 -16.80
N LEU A 133 -4.53 -9.27 -16.56
CA LEU A 133 -3.56 -10.36 -16.64
C LEU A 133 -3.86 -11.20 -17.87
N ARG A 134 -3.67 -10.63 -19.06
CA ARG A 134 -3.77 -11.37 -20.31
C ARG A 134 -2.63 -12.37 -20.32
N GLY A 135 -2.95 -13.66 -20.20
CA GLY A 135 -1.94 -14.70 -20.22
C GLY A 135 -1.05 -14.55 -21.45
N ALA A 136 0.23 -14.83 -21.29
CA ALA A 136 1.12 -15.08 -22.42
C ALA A 136 0.78 -16.45 -23.01
N ALA A 137 -0.42 -16.62 -23.51
CA ALA A 137 -0.72 -17.70 -24.44
C ALA A 137 -0.03 -17.32 -25.74
N VAL A 138 1.14 -17.88 -25.95
CA VAL A 138 1.83 -17.82 -27.24
C VAL A 138 0.84 -18.37 -28.27
N GLY A 139 0.29 -17.48 -29.10
CA GLY A 139 -0.65 -17.89 -30.17
C GLY A 139 -2.14 -17.64 -29.89
N ALA A 140 -2.53 -17.07 -28.78
CA ALA A 140 -3.93 -16.67 -28.57
C ALA A 140 -4.31 -15.48 -29.46
N SER A 141 -5.37 -15.62 -30.24
CA SER A 141 -5.93 -14.54 -31.05
C SER A 141 -6.50 -13.44 -30.14
N GLU A 142 -6.61 -12.19 -30.64
CA GLU A 142 -7.22 -11.09 -29.89
C GLU A 142 -8.65 -11.40 -29.42
N GLN A 143 -9.35 -12.29 -30.11
CA GLN A 143 -10.71 -12.75 -29.78
C GLN A 143 -10.75 -13.61 -28.50
N ASP A 144 -9.68 -14.38 -28.18
CA ASP A 144 -9.62 -15.19 -26.97
C ASP A 144 -9.43 -14.37 -25.68
N THR A 145 -9.02 -13.11 -25.80
CA THR A 145 -8.79 -12.25 -24.63
C THR A 145 -10.09 -11.76 -23.96
N HIS A 146 -11.23 -11.79 -24.65
CA HIS A 146 -12.52 -11.41 -24.08
C HIS A 146 -13.16 -12.48 -23.19
N SER A 147 -12.67 -13.73 -23.23
CA SER A 147 -13.18 -14.86 -22.43
C SER A 147 -12.45 -15.06 -21.10
N LEU A 148 -11.38 -14.31 -20.82
CA LEU A 148 -10.62 -14.47 -19.59
C LEU A 148 -11.33 -13.83 -18.39
N PRO A 149 -11.32 -14.50 -17.20
CA PRO A 149 -12.00 -13.96 -16.02
C PRO A 149 -11.41 -12.62 -15.57
N PRO A 150 -12.25 -11.73 -14.99
CA PRO A 150 -11.80 -10.46 -14.44
C PRO A 150 -10.71 -10.62 -13.37
N THR A 151 -9.89 -9.57 -13.23
CA THR A 151 -8.81 -9.55 -12.22
C THR A 151 -8.97 -8.44 -11.19
N PRO A 152 -10.07 -8.40 -10.41
CA PRO A 152 -10.39 -7.29 -9.51
C PRO A 152 -9.32 -7.05 -8.47
N MET A 153 -8.77 -8.08 -7.84
CA MET A 153 -7.73 -7.93 -6.80
C MET A 153 -6.43 -7.34 -7.35
N TYR A 154 -6.09 -7.68 -8.59
CA TYR A 154 -4.94 -7.09 -9.28
C TYR A 154 -5.18 -5.60 -9.56
N ASN A 155 -6.32 -5.26 -10.11
CA ASN A 155 -6.72 -3.90 -10.46
C ASN A 155 -6.79 -3.00 -9.22
N THR A 156 -7.40 -3.49 -8.15
CA THR A 156 -7.51 -2.77 -6.87
C THR A 156 -6.14 -2.50 -6.25
N CYS A 157 -5.16 -3.40 -6.37
CA CYS A 157 -3.82 -3.14 -5.86
C CYS A 157 -3.13 -1.97 -6.57
N ILE A 158 -3.31 -1.82 -7.88
CA ILE A 158 -2.78 -0.66 -8.63
C ILE A 158 -3.52 0.61 -8.20
N ALA A 159 -4.85 0.60 -8.20
CA ALA A 159 -5.65 1.75 -7.80
C ALA A 159 -5.34 2.23 -6.38
N ALA A 160 -5.15 1.30 -5.44
CA ALA A 160 -4.88 1.61 -4.03
C ALA A 160 -3.56 2.37 -3.81
N ASP A 161 -2.60 2.25 -4.73
CA ASP A 161 -1.33 2.96 -4.61
C ASP A 161 -1.46 4.48 -4.86
N SER A 162 -2.59 4.99 -5.37
CA SER A 162 -2.86 6.43 -5.50
C SER A 162 -3.83 7.01 -4.47
N LEU A 163 -4.33 6.19 -3.55
CA LEU A 163 -5.47 6.59 -2.69
C LEU A 163 -5.08 6.99 -1.27
N ARG A 164 -3.86 6.71 -0.80
CA ARG A 164 -3.50 6.94 0.61
C ARG A 164 -3.62 8.40 1.03
N LEU A 165 -3.10 9.31 0.19
CA LEU A 165 -3.22 10.74 0.45
C LEU A 165 -4.68 11.20 0.38
N ALA A 166 -5.45 10.72 -0.59
CA ALA A 166 -6.88 11.04 -0.71
C ALA A 166 -7.68 10.57 0.52
N HIS A 167 -7.39 9.38 1.04
CA HIS A 167 -7.98 8.88 2.29
C HIS A 167 -7.63 9.77 3.49
N LEU A 168 -6.37 10.22 3.59
CA LEU A 168 -5.96 11.13 4.66
C LEU A 168 -6.72 12.46 4.58
N VAL A 169 -6.84 13.04 3.37
CA VAL A 169 -7.58 14.28 3.14
C VAL A 169 -9.05 14.11 3.54
N TYR A 170 -9.69 13.02 3.13
CA TYR A 170 -11.07 12.73 3.49
C TYR A 170 -11.27 12.59 5.01
N LEU A 171 -10.39 11.83 5.69
CA LEU A 171 -10.48 11.65 7.14
C LEU A 171 -10.18 12.95 7.92
N ASN A 172 -9.29 13.80 7.43
CA ASN A 172 -9.06 15.12 8.03
C ASN A 172 -10.29 16.03 7.86
N ALA A 173 -10.89 16.06 6.67
CA ALA A 173 -12.12 16.81 6.44
C ALA A 173 -13.26 16.35 7.38
N THR A 174 -13.41 15.04 7.57
CA THR A 174 -14.36 14.50 8.56
C THR A 174 -14.03 14.95 9.99
N SER A 175 -12.74 14.95 10.36
CA SER A 175 -12.30 15.41 11.67
C SER A 175 -12.58 16.90 11.92
N ASP A 176 -12.51 17.70 10.87
CA ASP A 176 -12.80 19.14 10.96
C ASP A 176 -14.31 19.41 11.10
N MET A 177 -15.15 18.54 10.55
CA MET A 177 -16.60 18.63 10.67
C MET A 177 -17.16 18.01 11.95
N CYS A 178 -16.53 16.99 12.48
CA CYS A 178 -17.04 16.20 13.60
C CYS A 178 -16.08 16.26 14.80
N ALA A 179 -16.44 17.05 15.81
CA ALA A 179 -15.73 17.07 17.08
C ALA A 179 -15.75 15.65 17.72
N GLY A 180 -14.59 15.21 18.23
CA GLY A 180 -14.45 13.88 18.82
C GLY A 180 -14.18 12.74 17.83
N PHE A 181 -14.12 13.00 16.51
CA PHE A 181 -13.81 11.97 15.52
C PHE A 181 -12.47 11.27 15.76
N ARG A 182 -11.43 12.04 16.11
CA ARG A 182 -10.08 11.51 16.36
C ARG A 182 -10.06 10.59 17.57
N GLU A 183 -10.70 10.99 18.66
CA GLU A 183 -10.84 10.21 19.88
C GLU A 183 -11.67 8.95 19.63
N ALA A 184 -12.77 9.05 18.90
CA ALA A 184 -13.58 7.90 18.52
C ALA A 184 -12.78 6.89 17.68
N CYS A 185 -11.96 7.36 16.72
CA CYS A 185 -11.05 6.50 15.97
C CYS A 185 -10.02 5.81 16.89
N GLN A 186 -9.46 6.52 17.87
CA GLN A 186 -8.50 5.93 18.82
C GLN A 186 -9.18 4.85 19.68
N LEU A 187 -10.34 5.15 20.25
CA LEU A 187 -11.12 4.20 21.07
C LEU A 187 -11.51 2.96 20.26
N LEU A 188 -11.96 3.14 19.03
CA LEU A 188 -12.33 2.05 18.13
C LEU A 188 -11.13 1.16 17.79
N LYS A 189 -9.96 1.75 17.57
CA LYS A 189 -8.70 1.00 17.33
C LYS A 189 -8.26 0.21 18.57
N ILE A 190 -8.42 0.78 19.77
CA ILE A 190 -8.10 0.10 21.04
C ILE A 190 -9.07 -1.06 21.24
N TRP A 191 -10.35 -0.82 21.08
CA TRP A 191 -11.39 -1.85 21.20
C TRP A 191 -11.17 -3.00 20.21
N ALA A 192 -10.90 -2.70 18.95
CA ALA A 192 -10.62 -3.69 17.93
C ALA A 192 -9.37 -4.53 18.27
N ALA A 193 -8.33 -3.90 18.81
CA ALA A 193 -7.14 -4.61 19.25
C ALA A 193 -7.42 -5.57 20.42
N GLN A 194 -8.22 -5.13 21.41
CA GLN A 194 -8.62 -5.97 22.56
C GLN A 194 -9.49 -7.15 22.14
N ARG A 195 -10.28 -7.01 21.08
CA ARG A 195 -11.15 -8.07 20.53
C ARG A 195 -10.46 -8.95 19.49
N GLY A 196 -9.19 -8.72 19.19
CA GLY A 196 -8.44 -9.50 18.21
C GLY A 196 -8.90 -9.31 16.75
N PHE A 197 -9.66 -8.24 16.44
CA PHE A 197 -10.20 -8.00 15.09
C PHE A 197 -9.13 -7.96 14.02
N GLY A 198 -7.91 -7.54 14.35
CA GLY A 198 -6.78 -7.57 13.42
C GLY A 198 -6.38 -8.98 12.99
N ALA A 199 -6.58 -9.98 13.85
CA ALA A 199 -6.31 -11.37 13.52
C ALA A 199 -7.47 -12.02 12.74
N LEU A 200 -8.70 -11.57 12.99
CA LEU A 200 -9.91 -12.16 12.39
C LEU A 200 -10.05 -11.86 10.89
N LEU A 201 -9.63 -10.67 10.46
CA LEU A 201 -9.75 -10.24 9.05
C LEU A 201 -8.70 -10.87 8.12
N LEU A 202 -7.73 -11.61 8.66
CA LEU A 202 -6.58 -12.12 7.90
C LEU A 202 -6.55 -13.60 7.63
N HIS A 203 -7.65 -14.34 7.83
CA HIS A 203 -7.76 -15.78 7.49
C HIS A 203 -7.29 -16.82 8.49
N GLY A 204 -8.16 -17.68 8.81
CA GLY A 204 -8.37 -19.11 8.91
C GLY A 204 -7.21 -20.06 9.23
N ASP A 205 -5.98 -19.67 9.45
CA ASP A 205 -4.91 -20.58 9.86
C ASP A 205 -4.12 -20.01 11.05
N THR A 206 -4.56 -20.41 12.24
CA THR A 206 -4.11 -19.88 13.54
C THR A 206 -2.68 -20.26 13.93
N LYS A 207 -2.04 -21.20 13.25
CA LYS A 207 -0.69 -21.70 13.62
C LYS A 207 0.47 -20.79 13.22
N HIS A 208 0.24 -19.79 12.34
CA HIS A 208 1.26 -18.81 11.93
C HIS A 208 0.95 -17.37 12.34
N VAL A 209 -0.03 -17.16 13.19
CA VAL A 209 -0.58 -15.84 13.58
C VAL A 209 0.44 -14.98 14.34
N ALA A 210 1.28 -15.57 15.17
CA ALA A 210 2.16 -14.79 16.06
C ALA A 210 3.23 -13.92 15.34
N ARG A 211 3.64 -14.29 14.12
CA ARG A 211 4.63 -13.52 13.33
C ARG A 211 4.00 -12.60 12.26
N ARG A 212 2.73 -12.84 11.90
CA ARG A 212 1.98 -12.08 10.90
C ARG A 212 1.10 -10.96 11.47
N THR A 213 0.88 -10.95 12.77
CA THR A 213 -0.07 -10.06 13.48
C THR A 213 0.25 -8.57 13.34
N LEU A 214 1.49 -8.19 13.03
CA LEU A 214 1.84 -6.77 12.89
C LEU A 214 1.38 -6.15 11.56
N ALA A 215 1.34 -6.91 10.47
CA ALA A 215 1.02 -6.38 9.14
C ALA A 215 -0.49 -6.27 8.85
N GLY A 216 -1.32 -7.09 9.48
CA GLY A 216 -2.75 -7.15 9.19
C GLY A 216 -3.64 -6.31 10.11
N THR A 217 -3.15 -5.92 11.26
CA THR A 217 -3.89 -5.07 12.20
C THR A 217 -4.07 -3.63 11.68
N ASP A 218 -3.19 -3.16 10.82
CA ASP A 218 -3.22 -1.78 10.32
C ASP A 218 -4.32 -1.59 9.28
N ASP A 219 -4.54 -2.55 8.39
CA ASP A 219 -5.62 -2.50 7.41
C ASP A 219 -7.00 -2.51 8.08
N ALA A 220 -7.20 -3.36 9.11
CA ALA A 220 -8.45 -3.40 9.86
C ALA A 220 -8.75 -2.07 10.57
N ARG A 221 -7.75 -1.46 11.19
CA ARG A 221 -7.88 -0.17 11.86
C ARG A 221 -8.18 0.98 10.91
N PHE A 222 -7.60 0.92 9.71
CA PHE A 222 -7.89 1.87 8.65
C PHE A 222 -9.34 1.73 8.19
N VAL A 223 -9.80 0.50 7.91
CA VAL A 223 -11.18 0.22 7.50
C VAL A 223 -12.18 0.72 8.56
N LEU A 224 -11.91 0.50 9.84
CA LEU A 224 -12.77 1.01 10.93
C LEU A 224 -12.81 2.54 10.95
N SER A 225 -11.70 3.23 10.71
CA SER A 225 -11.69 4.70 10.64
C SER A 225 -12.50 5.22 9.43
N MET A 226 -12.39 4.54 8.27
CA MET A 226 -13.18 4.89 7.08
C MET A 226 -14.67 4.61 7.29
N LEU A 227 -15.02 3.49 7.93
CA LEU A 227 -16.40 3.17 8.26
C LEU A 227 -17.00 4.20 9.22
N LEU A 228 -16.26 4.59 10.27
CA LEU A 228 -16.70 5.65 11.18
C LEU A 228 -16.93 6.96 10.43
N ALA A 229 -16.00 7.37 9.57
CA ALA A 229 -16.16 8.56 8.77
C ALA A 229 -17.40 8.49 7.86
N HIS A 230 -17.64 7.34 7.22
CA HIS A 230 -18.82 7.13 6.37
C HIS A 230 -20.14 7.22 7.15
N LEU A 231 -20.18 6.78 8.40
CA LEU A 231 -21.38 6.84 9.23
C LEU A 231 -21.68 8.25 9.76
N LEU A 232 -20.72 9.17 9.68
CA LEU A 232 -20.86 10.56 10.13
C LEU A 232 -21.23 11.53 9.00
N HIS A 233 -21.20 11.07 7.76
CA HIS A 233 -21.63 11.79 6.54
C HIS A 233 -23.02 11.33 6.10
#